data_e9d7a8634451fd26aef4684df4d207cc
#
_entry.id   e9d7a8634451fd26aef4684df4d207cc
#
_cell.length_a   1.000
_cell.length_b   1.000
_cell.length_c   1.000
_cell.angle_alpha   90.00
_cell.angle_beta   90.00
_cell.angle_gamma   90.00
#
_symmetry.space_group_name_H-M   'P 1'
#
loop_
_entity.id
_entity.type
_entity.pdbx_description
1 polymer ?
#
loop_
_entity_poly.entity_id
_entity_poly.type
_entity_poly.pdbx_seq_one_letter_code
_entity_poly.pdbx_strand_id
1 'polypeptide(L)'
;TFVVMAYILALAPNAFKGIGEAEDAFPTGAMFTATALVSALSTMLMAVYAKRPLAVAPGVGLLYFISGTVCTTMGYSWHFALTAIFIEGVIFTILSFSSWRTLIIECIPISLRSAIGVGVGFFLASLGLKSAGLATSSTSIVSLASFVTEPEKQLFALCLILAGMLIINKVRGAIFITIAVATIIGIPMGLT
;
A
#
# COMPACT_ATOMS: atom_id res chain seq x y z
N THR A 1 4.17 -14.22 5.96
CA THR A 1 3.18 -13.36 5.25
C THR A 1 2.38 -12.48 6.19
N PHE A 2 1.74 -13.05 7.25
CA PHE A 2 0.89 -12.26 8.16
C PHE A 2 1.61 -11.06 8.79
N VAL A 3 2.78 -11.28 9.39
CA VAL A 3 3.55 -10.22 10.06
C VAL A 3 3.99 -9.13 9.07
N VAL A 4 4.35 -9.54 7.84
CA VAL A 4 4.72 -8.59 6.78
C VAL A 4 3.53 -7.75 6.33
N MET A 5 2.30 -8.26 6.43
CA MET A 5 1.09 -7.51 6.06
C MET A 5 0.56 -6.63 7.19
N ALA A 6 0.98 -6.85 8.44
CA ALA A 6 0.49 -6.08 9.59
C ALA A 6 0.75 -4.57 9.47
N TYR A 7 1.80 -4.16 8.74
CA TYR A 7 2.09 -2.74 8.50
C TYR A 7 0.96 -2.00 7.74
N ILE A 8 0.11 -2.71 7.00
CA ILE A 8 -1.02 -2.12 6.27
C ILE A 8 -2.03 -1.49 7.24
N LEU A 9 -2.15 -2.02 8.45
CA LEU A 9 -3.00 -1.44 9.49
C LEU A 9 -2.59 0.00 9.85
N ALA A 10 -1.30 0.29 9.81
CA ALA A 10 -0.79 1.64 10.03
C ALA A 10 -0.83 2.49 8.75
N LEU A 11 -0.55 1.88 7.59
CA LEU A 11 -0.53 2.60 6.31
C LEU A 11 -1.91 3.05 5.84
N ALA A 12 -2.95 2.23 6.05
CA ALA A 12 -4.29 2.56 5.57
C ALA A 12 -4.84 3.86 6.17
N PRO A 13 -4.80 4.09 7.50
CA PRO A 13 -5.18 5.37 8.08
C PRO A 13 -4.27 6.53 7.66
N ASN A 14 -2.96 6.28 7.58
CA ASN A 14 -1.99 7.30 7.20
C ASN A 14 -2.17 7.78 5.76
N ALA A 15 -2.60 6.90 4.85
CA ALA A 15 -2.87 7.27 3.46
C ALA A 15 -3.97 8.33 3.32
N PHE A 16 -4.92 8.37 4.26
CA PHE A 16 -6.04 9.32 4.29
C PHE A 16 -5.85 10.46 5.30
N LYS A 17 -4.71 10.51 5.99
CA LYS A 17 -4.42 11.56 6.96
C LYS A 17 -4.32 12.92 6.26
N GLY A 18 -5.09 13.89 6.77
CA GLY A 18 -5.13 15.24 6.21
C GLY A 18 -6.05 15.41 5.00
N ILE A 19 -6.90 14.42 4.69
CA ILE A 19 -7.96 14.57 3.69
C ILE A 19 -9.24 15.03 4.37
N GLY A 20 -9.84 16.09 3.82
CA GLY A 20 -11.00 16.78 4.38
C GLY A 20 -10.63 17.99 5.23
N GLU A 21 -11.54 18.94 5.32
CA GLU A 21 -11.44 20.11 6.19
C GLU A 21 -11.81 19.76 7.64
N ALA A 22 -11.56 20.65 8.59
CA ALA A 22 -11.68 20.37 10.02
C ALA A 22 -13.06 19.81 10.47
N GLU A 23 -14.15 20.18 9.77
CA GLU A 23 -15.50 19.67 10.05
C GLU A 23 -15.81 18.34 9.36
N ASP A 24 -15.13 18.02 8.24
CA ASP A 24 -15.33 16.80 7.45
C ASP A 24 -14.03 15.99 7.33
N ALA A 25 -13.22 16.01 8.39
CA ALA A 25 -11.96 15.29 8.42
C ALA A 25 -12.17 13.78 8.39
N PHE A 26 -11.38 13.09 7.58
CA PHE A 26 -11.45 11.63 7.45
C PHE A 26 -11.22 10.92 8.81
N PRO A 27 -12.14 10.03 9.25
CA PRO A 27 -12.02 9.34 10.54
C PRO A 27 -10.96 8.23 10.50
N THR A 28 -9.70 8.57 10.72
CA THR A 28 -8.56 7.64 10.65
C THR A 28 -8.69 6.45 11.60
N GLY A 29 -9.28 6.65 12.80
CA GLY A 29 -9.55 5.57 13.74
C GLY A 29 -10.57 4.55 13.24
N ALA A 30 -11.63 5.02 12.56
CA ALA A 30 -12.61 4.14 11.94
C ALA A 30 -11.99 3.33 10.78
N MET A 31 -11.10 3.94 10.00
CA MET A 31 -10.36 3.25 8.94
C MET A 31 -9.46 2.15 9.49
N PHE A 32 -8.76 2.41 10.58
CA PHE A 32 -7.95 1.41 11.25
C PHE A 32 -8.78 0.19 11.69
N THR A 33 -9.87 0.42 12.39
CA THR A 33 -10.75 -0.66 12.87
C THR A 33 -11.41 -1.42 11.72
N ALA A 34 -11.88 -0.72 10.69
CA ALA A 34 -12.47 -1.33 9.51
C ALA A 34 -11.45 -2.21 8.76
N THR A 35 -10.24 -1.70 8.55
CA THR A 35 -9.14 -2.44 7.90
C THR A 35 -8.78 -3.69 8.71
N ALA A 36 -8.68 -3.59 10.02
CA ALA A 36 -8.37 -4.71 10.90
C ALA A 36 -9.46 -5.80 10.84
N LEU A 37 -10.73 -5.41 10.97
CA LEU A 37 -11.86 -6.34 10.93
C LEU A 37 -11.99 -7.03 9.57
N VAL A 38 -11.94 -6.27 8.48
CA VAL A 38 -12.07 -6.84 7.13
C VAL A 38 -10.90 -7.76 6.81
N SER A 39 -9.68 -7.39 7.17
CA SER A 39 -8.49 -8.24 6.96
C SER A 39 -8.55 -9.51 7.79
N ALA A 40 -9.01 -9.44 9.05
CA ALA A 40 -9.17 -10.59 9.91
C ALA A 40 -10.22 -11.56 9.36
N LEU A 41 -11.41 -11.05 9.00
CA LEU A 41 -12.48 -11.86 8.42
C LEU A 41 -12.09 -12.51 7.10
N SER A 42 -11.47 -11.74 6.21
CA SER A 42 -11.03 -12.24 4.90
C SER A 42 -9.94 -13.31 5.04
N THR A 43 -8.99 -13.11 5.95
CA THR A 43 -7.93 -14.08 6.25
C THR A 43 -8.52 -15.34 6.88
N MET A 44 -9.49 -15.22 7.79
CA MET A 44 -10.17 -16.35 8.40
C MET A 44 -10.95 -17.16 7.36
N LEU A 45 -11.70 -16.49 6.48
CA LEU A 45 -12.41 -17.15 5.37
C LEU A 45 -11.44 -17.86 4.43
N MET A 46 -10.29 -17.25 4.12
CA MET A 46 -9.27 -17.87 3.29
C MET A 46 -8.68 -19.12 3.96
N ALA A 47 -8.45 -19.08 5.27
CA ALA A 47 -7.90 -20.20 6.02
C ALA A 47 -8.90 -21.37 6.15
N VAL A 48 -10.14 -21.06 6.53
CA VAL A 48 -11.16 -22.07 6.85
C VAL A 48 -11.79 -22.64 5.58
N TYR A 49 -12.26 -21.77 4.68
CA TYR A 49 -13.00 -22.17 3.49
C TYR A 49 -12.08 -22.59 2.35
N ALA A 50 -11.10 -21.74 1.99
CA ALA A 50 -10.20 -22.03 0.89
C ALA A 50 -9.03 -22.95 1.29
N LYS A 51 -8.83 -23.22 2.59
CA LYS A 51 -7.73 -24.04 3.14
C LYS A 51 -6.35 -23.59 2.63
N ARG A 52 -6.17 -22.28 2.48
CA ARG A 52 -4.89 -21.69 2.02
C ARG A 52 -4.30 -20.80 3.11
N PRO A 53 -3.02 -20.97 3.46
CA PRO A 53 -2.35 -20.15 4.48
C PRO A 53 -1.91 -18.79 3.91
N LEU A 54 -2.87 -18.01 3.43
CA LEU A 54 -2.65 -16.69 2.84
C LEU A 54 -3.33 -15.62 3.67
N ALA A 55 -2.59 -14.59 4.05
CA ALA A 55 -3.16 -13.39 4.65
C ALA A 55 -3.73 -12.48 3.55
N VAL A 56 -4.90 -11.91 3.79
CA VAL A 56 -5.61 -11.02 2.88
C VAL A 56 -5.74 -9.65 3.54
N ALA A 57 -5.34 -8.62 2.81
CA ALA A 57 -5.43 -7.23 3.26
C ALA A 57 -5.71 -6.30 2.07
N PRO A 58 -6.19 -5.07 2.31
CA PRO A 58 -6.40 -4.08 1.26
C PRO A 58 -5.12 -3.78 0.47
N GLY A 59 -5.25 -3.53 -0.83
CA GLY A 59 -4.13 -3.19 -1.68
C GLY A 59 -3.62 -1.77 -1.40
N VAL A 60 -2.37 -1.64 -0.99
CA VAL A 60 -1.74 -0.34 -0.68
C VAL A 60 -1.76 0.60 -1.87
N GLY A 61 -1.50 0.09 -3.09
CA GLY A 61 -1.52 0.89 -4.31
C GLY A 61 -2.88 1.56 -4.55
N LEU A 62 -3.97 0.83 -4.37
CA LEU A 62 -5.32 1.36 -4.53
C LEU A 62 -5.65 2.40 -3.45
N LEU A 63 -5.26 2.18 -2.20
CA LEU A 63 -5.43 3.14 -1.12
C LEU A 63 -4.79 4.49 -1.45
N TYR A 64 -3.51 4.48 -1.86
CA TYR A 64 -2.81 5.71 -2.22
C TYR A 64 -3.29 6.34 -3.53
N PHE A 65 -3.77 5.55 -4.49
CA PHE A 65 -4.40 6.08 -5.69
C PHE A 65 -5.66 6.87 -5.33
N ILE A 66 -6.50 6.32 -4.48
CA ILE A 66 -7.72 6.98 -4.07
C ILE A 66 -7.43 8.22 -3.24
N SER A 67 -6.59 8.13 -2.22
CA SER A 67 -6.24 9.26 -1.37
C SER A 67 -5.50 10.36 -2.13
N GLY A 68 -4.48 10.01 -2.89
CA GLY A 68 -3.62 10.96 -3.59
C GLY A 68 -4.21 11.48 -4.90
N THR A 69 -4.75 10.60 -5.73
CA THR A 69 -5.26 11.02 -7.05
C THR A 69 -6.71 11.48 -6.96
N VAL A 70 -7.59 10.67 -6.40
CA VAL A 70 -9.03 10.98 -6.41
C VAL A 70 -9.36 12.11 -5.42
N CYS A 71 -8.90 12.01 -4.17
CA CYS A 71 -9.23 13.01 -3.16
C CYS A 71 -8.35 14.27 -3.28
N THR A 72 -7.02 14.12 -3.40
CA THR A 72 -6.11 15.27 -3.37
C THR A 72 -5.98 15.96 -4.73
N THR A 73 -5.79 15.20 -5.82
CA THR A 73 -5.54 15.81 -7.14
C THR A 73 -6.83 16.18 -7.86
N MET A 74 -7.85 15.31 -7.83
CA MET A 74 -9.15 15.58 -8.47
C MET A 74 -10.10 16.37 -7.58
N GLY A 75 -9.83 16.53 -6.27
CA GLY A 75 -10.62 17.31 -5.34
C GLY A 75 -11.96 16.70 -4.95
N TYR A 76 -12.16 15.40 -5.16
CA TYR A 76 -13.37 14.72 -4.74
C TYR A 76 -13.36 14.47 -3.22
N SER A 77 -14.54 14.58 -2.59
CA SER A 77 -14.69 14.26 -1.18
C SER A 77 -14.41 12.78 -0.91
N TRP A 78 -13.89 12.47 0.27
CA TRP A 78 -13.63 11.08 0.67
C TRP A 78 -14.90 10.22 0.74
N HIS A 79 -16.05 10.83 1.01
CA HIS A 79 -17.36 10.15 0.95
C HIS A 79 -17.67 9.64 -0.45
N PHE A 80 -17.42 10.47 -1.48
CA PHE A 80 -17.60 10.07 -2.85
C PHE A 80 -16.67 8.93 -3.23
N ALA A 81 -15.40 9.02 -2.84
CA ALA A 81 -14.39 8.01 -3.12
C ALA A 81 -14.75 6.66 -2.47
N LEU A 82 -15.17 6.65 -1.20
CA LEU A 82 -15.60 5.41 -0.52
C LEU A 82 -16.89 4.83 -1.13
N THR A 83 -17.82 5.67 -1.54
CA THR A 83 -19.05 5.21 -2.23
C THR A 83 -18.71 4.54 -3.56
N ALA A 84 -17.78 5.11 -4.33
CA ALA A 84 -17.32 4.51 -5.58
C ALA A 84 -16.68 3.13 -5.36
N ILE A 85 -15.83 2.99 -4.34
CA ILE A 85 -15.22 1.69 -3.96
C ILE A 85 -16.30 0.68 -3.55
N PHE A 86 -17.29 1.12 -2.80
CA PHE A 86 -18.39 0.23 -2.39
C PHE A 86 -19.16 -0.30 -3.61
N ILE A 87 -19.51 0.57 -4.56
CA ILE A 87 -20.18 0.18 -5.80
C ILE A 87 -19.31 -0.78 -6.62
N GLU A 88 -18.01 -0.49 -6.75
CA GLU A 88 -17.04 -1.37 -7.40
C GLU A 88 -17.04 -2.76 -6.75
N GLY A 89 -16.97 -2.82 -5.41
CA GLY A 89 -17.01 -4.07 -4.66
C GLY A 89 -18.28 -4.89 -4.89
N VAL A 90 -19.45 -4.23 -4.96
CA VAL A 90 -20.73 -4.88 -5.26
C VAL A 90 -20.73 -5.46 -6.67
N ILE A 91 -20.32 -4.67 -7.66
CA ILE A 91 -20.22 -5.11 -9.06
C ILE A 91 -19.25 -6.30 -9.17
N PHE A 92 -18.07 -6.19 -8.56
CA PHE A 92 -17.08 -7.26 -8.57
C PHE A 92 -17.61 -8.56 -7.91
N THR A 93 -18.36 -8.42 -6.83
CA THR A 93 -18.96 -9.57 -6.15
C THR A 93 -19.98 -10.26 -7.06
N ILE A 94 -20.87 -9.51 -7.73
CA ILE A 94 -21.84 -10.05 -8.68
C ILE A 94 -21.13 -10.77 -9.85
N LEU A 95 -20.11 -10.14 -10.43
CA LEU A 95 -19.29 -10.73 -11.50
C LEU A 95 -18.57 -12.01 -11.03
N SER A 96 -18.18 -12.07 -9.78
CA SER A 96 -17.46 -13.21 -9.19
C SER A 96 -18.32 -14.48 -9.06
N PHE A 97 -19.64 -14.34 -8.92
CA PHE A 97 -20.58 -15.47 -8.92
C PHE A 97 -20.86 -16.00 -10.35
N SER A 98 -20.52 -15.24 -11.37
CA SER A 98 -20.72 -15.63 -12.75
C SER A 98 -19.40 -16.09 -13.41
N SER A 99 -19.49 -16.91 -14.45
CA SER A 99 -18.35 -17.31 -15.29
C SER A 99 -17.68 -16.14 -16.04
N TRP A 100 -18.28 -14.96 -15.99
CA TRP A 100 -17.77 -13.74 -16.65
C TRP A 100 -16.39 -13.33 -16.16
N ARG A 101 -16.09 -13.59 -14.88
CA ARG A 101 -14.76 -13.31 -14.31
C ARG A 101 -13.65 -14.05 -15.07
N THR A 102 -13.86 -15.32 -15.38
CA THR A 102 -12.89 -16.14 -16.11
C THR A 102 -12.72 -15.61 -17.52
N LEU A 103 -13.84 -15.28 -18.19
CA LEU A 103 -13.85 -14.72 -19.53
C LEU A 103 -13.10 -13.39 -19.62
N ILE A 104 -13.32 -12.48 -18.66
CA ILE A 104 -12.59 -11.19 -18.60
C ILE A 104 -11.08 -11.43 -18.44
N ILE A 105 -10.68 -12.36 -17.56
CA ILE A 105 -9.27 -12.66 -17.33
C ILE A 105 -8.63 -13.29 -18.57
N GLU A 106 -9.34 -14.16 -19.27
CA GLU A 106 -8.85 -14.83 -20.47
C GLU A 106 -8.75 -13.89 -21.68
N CYS A 107 -9.61 -12.87 -21.75
CA CYS A 107 -9.54 -11.83 -22.80
C CYS A 107 -8.26 -10.97 -22.69
N ILE A 108 -7.58 -10.93 -21.54
CA ILE A 108 -6.36 -10.14 -21.36
C ILE A 108 -5.16 -10.92 -21.91
N PRO A 109 -4.45 -10.43 -22.94
CA PRO A 109 -3.24 -11.06 -23.46
C PRO A 109 -2.19 -11.25 -22.35
N ILE A 110 -1.41 -12.32 -22.43
CA ILE A 110 -0.37 -12.64 -21.44
C ILE A 110 0.65 -11.51 -21.29
N SER A 111 1.02 -10.86 -22.38
CA SER A 111 1.92 -9.69 -22.38
C SER A 111 1.35 -8.52 -21.57
N LEU A 112 0.06 -8.22 -21.73
CA LEU A 112 -0.60 -7.16 -20.97
C LEU A 112 -0.71 -7.51 -19.48
N ARG A 113 -0.97 -8.76 -19.17
CA ARG A 113 -1.02 -9.25 -17.76
C ARG A 113 0.34 -9.08 -17.07
N SER A 114 1.43 -9.39 -17.77
CA SER A 114 2.78 -9.13 -17.26
C SER A 114 3.07 -7.63 -17.11
N ALA A 115 2.65 -6.82 -18.08
CA ALA A 115 2.83 -5.36 -18.03
C ALA A 115 2.09 -4.70 -16.86
N ILE A 116 0.88 -5.18 -16.52
CA ILE A 116 0.14 -4.71 -15.35
C ILE A 116 0.95 -4.95 -14.05
N GLY A 117 1.54 -6.14 -13.89
CA GLY A 117 2.37 -6.45 -12.73
C GLY A 117 3.58 -5.52 -12.60
N VAL A 118 4.26 -5.25 -13.71
CA VAL A 118 5.40 -4.32 -13.76
C VAL A 118 4.93 -2.89 -13.45
N GLY A 119 3.81 -2.45 -14.03
CA GLY A 119 3.24 -1.12 -13.80
C GLY A 119 2.89 -0.89 -12.32
N VAL A 120 2.26 -1.86 -11.67
CA VAL A 120 1.97 -1.80 -10.23
C VAL A 120 3.27 -1.74 -9.41
N GLY A 121 4.30 -2.49 -9.80
CA GLY A 121 5.62 -2.43 -9.14
C GLY A 121 6.26 -1.04 -9.23
N PHE A 122 6.26 -0.41 -10.40
CA PHE A 122 6.76 0.96 -10.57
C PHE A 122 5.92 1.99 -9.82
N PHE A 123 4.61 1.82 -9.81
CA PHE A 123 3.72 2.70 -9.04
C PHE A 123 4.03 2.63 -7.54
N LEU A 124 4.18 1.44 -6.96
CA LEU A 124 4.55 1.27 -5.56
C LEU A 124 5.96 1.81 -5.26
N ALA A 125 6.91 1.62 -6.17
CA ALA A 125 8.25 2.19 -6.03
C ALA A 125 8.21 3.73 -5.99
N SER A 126 7.43 4.36 -6.88
CA SER A 126 7.26 5.82 -6.91
C SER A 126 6.60 6.34 -5.63
N LEU A 127 5.60 5.63 -5.09
CA LEU A 127 4.98 5.94 -3.81
C LEU A 127 5.96 5.83 -2.64
N GLY A 128 6.80 4.78 -2.63
CA GLY A 128 7.84 4.61 -1.63
C GLY A 128 8.84 5.77 -1.63
N LEU A 129 9.32 6.18 -2.81
CA LEU A 129 10.21 7.33 -2.97
C LEU A 129 9.55 8.64 -2.55
N LYS A 130 8.26 8.82 -2.87
CA LYS A 130 7.50 10.00 -2.45
C LYS A 130 7.31 10.04 -0.94
N SER A 131 6.96 8.91 -0.32
CA SER A 131 6.80 8.80 1.13
C SER A 131 8.11 9.02 1.90
N ALA A 132 9.24 8.63 1.31
CA ALA A 132 10.57 8.90 1.84
C ALA A 132 11.05 10.35 1.63
N GLY A 133 10.24 11.20 0.98
CA GLY A 133 10.61 12.58 0.68
C GLY A 133 11.73 12.73 -0.36
N LEU A 134 12.06 11.65 -1.09
CA LEU A 134 13.07 11.67 -2.15
C LEU A 134 12.52 12.16 -3.49
N ALA A 135 11.22 12.02 -3.71
CA ALA A 135 10.52 12.54 -4.87
C ALA A 135 9.57 13.66 -4.42
N THR A 136 9.90 14.90 -4.74
CA THR A 136 9.01 16.04 -4.58
C THR A 136 8.18 16.25 -5.84
N SER A 137 6.91 16.63 -5.70
CA SER A 137 5.94 16.72 -6.80
C SER A 137 6.17 17.89 -7.76
N SER A 138 7.25 18.66 -7.64
CA SER A 138 7.60 19.75 -8.56
C SER A 138 8.81 19.38 -9.40
N THR A 139 8.59 19.09 -10.67
CA THR A 139 9.56 19.13 -11.81
C THR A 139 10.93 18.45 -11.64
N SER A 140 11.40 18.16 -10.43
CA SER A 140 12.72 17.53 -10.18
C SER A 140 12.53 16.13 -9.60
N ILE A 141 12.96 15.14 -10.34
CA ILE A 141 12.75 13.71 -10.05
C ILE A 141 13.44 13.25 -8.76
N VAL A 142 14.47 13.94 -8.32
CA VAL A 142 15.16 13.64 -7.04
C VAL A 142 15.86 14.90 -6.52
N SER A 143 15.52 15.36 -5.34
CA SER A 143 16.28 16.38 -4.63
C SER A 143 17.44 15.71 -3.89
N LEU A 144 18.54 15.44 -4.57
CA LEU A 144 19.75 14.86 -3.99
C LEU A 144 20.41 15.77 -2.94
N ALA A 145 20.16 17.08 -3.00
CA ALA A 145 20.77 18.04 -2.07
C ALA A 145 20.33 17.82 -0.60
N SER A 146 19.11 17.36 -0.35
CA SER A 146 18.62 17.09 1.00
C SER A 146 18.95 15.67 1.49
N PHE A 147 19.46 14.80 0.64
CA PHE A 147 19.80 13.43 1.00
C PHE A 147 20.90 13.34 2.07
N VAL A 148 21.89 14.22 2.00
CA VAL A 148 23.03 14.24 2.94
C VAL A 148 22.64 14.86 4.28
N THR A 149 21.67 15.76 4.29
CA THR A 149 21.31 16.56 5.47
C THR A 149 20.23 15.91 6.33
N GLU A 150 19.36 15.05 5.72
CA GLU A 150 18.22 14.48 6.42
C GLU A 150 18.45 12.99 6.76
N PRO A 151 18.53 12.64 8.06
CA PRO A 151 18.80 11.28 8.50
C PRO A 151 17.72 10.27 8.10
N GLU A 152 16.47 10.73 7.93
CA GLU A 152 15.36 9.89 7.47
C GLU A 152 15.63 9.30 6.08
N LYS A 153 16.15 10.11 5.15
CA LYS A 153 16.45 9.69 3.77
C LYS A 153 17.63 8.73 3.70
N GLN A 154 18.63 8.94 4.57
CA GLN A 154 19.77 8.03 4.69
C GLN A 154 19.35 6.67 5.24
N LEU A 155 18.50 6.66 6.27
CA LEU A 155 17.94 5.43 6.83
C LEU A 155 17.12 4.67 5.80
N PHE A 156 16.28 5.37 5.02
CA PHE A 156 15.51 4.77 3.94
C PHE A 156 16.41 4.10 2.90
N ALA A 157 17.45 4.78 2.42
CA ALA A 157 18.35 4.23 1.42
C ALA A 157 19.12 3.00 1.95
N LEU A 158 19.59 3.06 3.20
CA LEU A 158 20.25 1.94 3.84
C LEU A 158 19.33 0.73 3.94
N CYS A 159 18.07 0.94 4.37
CA CYS A 159 17.08 -0.12 4.46
C CYS A 159 16.69 -0.68 3.09
N LEU A 160 16.64 0.15 2.05
CA LEU A 160 16.35 -0.29 0.69
C LEU A 160 17.46 -1.22 0.16
N ILE A 161 18.73 -0.85 0.37
CA ILE A 161 19.89 -1.67 -0.01
C ILE A 161 19.88 -2.98 0.79
N LEU A 162 19.65 -2.91 2.10
CA LEU A 162 19.57 -4.08 2.97
C LEU A 162 18.47 -5.04 2.52
N ALA A 163 17.27 -4.52 2.23
CA ALA A 163 16.16 -5.32 1.70
C ALA A 163 16.54 -6.02 0.39
N GLY A 164 17.16 -5.29 -0.54
CA GLY A 164 17.65 -5.85 -1.80
C GLY A 164 18.65 -6.98 -1.60
N MET A 165 19.64 -6.76 -0.74
CA MET A 165 20.65 -7.79 -0.42
C MET A 165 20.01 -9.05 0.19
N LEU A 166 19.08 -8.88 1.14
CA LEU A 166 18.42 -10.01 1.79
C LEU A 166 17.52 -10.79 0.82
N ILE A 167 16.83 -10.10 -0.10
CA ILE A 167 15.99 -10.74 -1.12
C ILE A 167 16.84 -11.52 -2.11
N ILE A 168 17.96 -10.97 -2.59
CA ILE A 168 18.90 -11.65 -3.50
C ILE A 168 19.46 -12.91 -2.84
N ASN A 169 19.80 -12.85 -1.57
CA ASN A 169 20.27 -14.00 -0.80
C ASN A 169 19.15 -14.98 -0.40
N LYS A 170 17.92 -14.79 -0.88
CA LYS A 170 16.76 -15.66 -0.61
C LYS A 170 16.48 -15.88 0.88
N VAL A 171 16.80 -14.92 1.73
CA VAL A 171 16.56 -15.01 3.18
C VAL A 171 15.06 -15.01 3.44
N ARG A 172 14.58 -16.01 4.18
CA ARG A 172 13.16 -16.07 4.57
C ARG A 172 12.84 -14.94 5.54
N GLY A 173 11.86 -14.11 5.17
CA GLY A 173 11.46 -12.95 5.99
C GLY A 173 12.31 -11.70 5.79
N ALA A 174 13.03 -11.57 4.67
CA ALA A 174 13.87 -10.42 4.33
C ALA A 174 13.22 -9.07 4.64
N ILE A 175 11.97 -8.88 4.20
CA ILE A 175 11.21 -7.65 4.42
C ILE A 175 10.96 -7.40 5.91
N PHE A 176 10.60 -8.44 6.68
CA PHE A 176 10.37 -8.31 8.11
C PHE A 176 11.67 -7.94 8.85
N ILE A 177 12.78 -8.57 8.50
CA ILE A 177 14.11 -8.26 9.08
C ILE A 177 14.46 -6.80 8.79
N THR A 178 14.24 -6.33 7.56
CA THR A 178 14.51 -4.93 7.18
C THR A 178 13.65 -3.96 7.98
N ILE A 179 12.36 -4.23 8.17
CA ILE A 179 11.47 -3.39 8.99
C ILE A 179 11.96 -3.36 10.45
N ALA A 180 12.32 -4.50 11.02
CA ALA A 180 12.82 -4.58 12.38
C ALA A 180 14.13 -3.78 12.56
N VAL A 181 15.07 -3.92 11.63
CA VAL A 181 16.33 -3.16 11.63
C VAL A 181 16.06 -1.66 11.47
N ALA A 182 15.18 -1.27 10.55
CA ALA A 182 14.79 0.14 10.37
C ALA A 182 14.22 0.73 11.66
N THR A 183 13.36 -0.01 12.35
CA THR A 183 12.74 0.44 13.61
C THR A 183 13.80 0.58 14.70
N ILE A 184 14.70 -0.42 14.88
CA ILE A 184 15.75 -0.40 15.90
C ILE A 184 16.71 0.78 15.69
N ILE A 185 17.06 1.10 14.44
CA ILE A 185 17.94 2.24 14.11
C ILE A 185 17.17 3.56 14.21
N GLY A 186 15.88 3.58 13.84
CA GLY A 186 15.04 4.77 13.88
C GLY A 186 14.77 5.30 15.28
N ILE A 187 14.63 4.42 16.28
CA ILE A 187 14.39 4.81 17.68
C ILE A 187 15.46 5.78 18.22
N PRO A 188 16.77 5.46 18.18
CA PRO A 188 17.80 6.38 18.68
C PRO A 188 17.97 7.64 17.83
N MET A 189 17.52 7.63 16.57
CA MET A 189 17.54 8.79 15.68
C MET A 189 16.33 9.71 15.88
N GLY A 190 15.37 9.33 16.73
CA GLY A 190 14.15 10.10 16.99
C GLY A 190 13.18 10.16 15.80
N LEU A 191 13.24 9.16 14.91
CA LEU A 191 12.45 9.07 13.68
C LEU A 191 11.20 8.18 13.81
N THR A 192 10.98 7.61 14.99
CA THR A 192 9.83 6.73 15.29
C THR A 192 9.03 7.25 16.46
#